data_6ee449f16512902631523fe8f61c68a1
#
_entry.id   6ee449f16512902631523fe8f61c68a1
#
_cell.length_a   1.000
_cell.length_b   1.000
_cell.length_c   1.000
_cell.angle_alpha   90.00
_cell.angle_beta   90.00
_cell.angle_gamma   90.00
#
_symmetry.space_group_name_H-M   'P 1'
#
loop_
_entity.id
_entity.type
_entity.pdbx_description
1 polymer ?
#
loop_
_entity_poly.entity_id
_entity_poly.type
_entity_poly.pdbx_seq_one_letter_code
_entity_poly.pdbx_strand_id
1 'polypeptide(L)'
;QTLYNLQNRQNIIVTASVRAILEPTISPDELSISSLHMEINQEMAQEDLISRLAELGYERDPMVEEIGSFSVRGGIVDIFPYTTENPIRIEFFGDFIESIRSFSVANQRSIATVDRMTLLPRRESLLTIAELDKYMEKLPERDQEILSDKFRFGIDTPGLEWATAFFNGKRSYLFDYIDSNANLYLLEPGLLRSECDDLTDMFENCHEQEREKYEELPKPDRIYPVSYTHLRAHETVL
;
A
#
# COMPACT_ATOMS: atom_id res chain seq x y z
N GLN A 1 -5.06 0.90 -5.16
CA GLN A 1 -5.70 1.10 -6.48
C GLN A 1 -5.81 2.58 -6.85
N THR A 2 -6.27 3.46 -5.96
CA THR A 2 -6.39 4.91 -6.25
C THR A 2 -5.05 5.51 -6.68
N LEU A 3 -3.97 5.27 -5.92
CA LEU A 3 -2.63 5.75 -6.22
C LEU A 3 -2.12 5.25 -7.59
N TYR A 4 -2.32 3.98 -7.90
CA TYR A 4 -2.00 3.41 -9.19
C TYR A 4 -2.78 4.07 -10.34
N ASN A 5 -4.07 4.34 -10.13
CA ASN A 5 -4.89 5.05 -11.11
C ASN A 5 -4.41 6.50 -11.32
N LEU A 6 -3.98 7.20 -10.27
CA LEU A 6 -3.40 8.54 -10.37
C LEU A 6 -2.15 8.57 -11.26
N GLN A 7 -1.30 7.54 -11.17
CA GLN A 7 -0.11 7.43 -12.01
C GLN A 7 -0.41 7.05 -13.47
N ASN A 8 -1.42 6.23 -13.69
CA ASN A 8 -1.58 5.51 -14.97
C ASN A 8 -2.82 5.91 -15.78
N ARG A 9 -3.68 6.78 -15.26
CA ARG A 9 -4.91 7.23 -15.93
C ARG A 9 -4.93 8.74 -16.04
N GLN A 10 -5.48 9.23 -17.16
CA GLN A 10 -5.79 10.64 -17.37
C GLN A 10 -7.29 10.87 -17.10
N ASN A 11 -7.63 12.12 -16.82
CA ASN A 11 -9.03 12.57 -16.63
C ASN A 11 -9.78 11.80 -15.54
N ILE A 12 -9.15 11.65 -14.38
CA ILE A 12 -9.79 11.09 -13.20
C ILE A 12 -10.15 12.18 -12.20
N ILE A 13 -11.19 11.95 -11.41
CA ILE A 13 -11.57 12.78 -10.26
C ILE A 13 -11.31 11.94 -9.01
N VAL A 14 -10.56 12.49 -8.09
CA VAL A 14 -10.29 11.88 -6.78
C VAL A 14 -10.82 12.79 -5.69
N THR A 15 -11.55 12.24 -4.75
CA THR A 15 -11.97 12.93 -3.54
C THR A 15 -11.22 12.34 -2.35
N ALA A 16 -10.67 13.19 -1.51
CA ALA A 16 -9.91 12.77 -0.34
C ALA A 16 -10.31 13.59 0.89
N SER A 17 -10.32 12.97 2.06
CA SER A 17 -10.42 13.67 3.33
C SER A 17 -9.07 14.29 3.70
N VAL A 18 -9.07 15.24 4.62
CA VAL A 18 -7.84 15.81 5.20
C VAL A 18 -6.93 14.70 5.73
N ARG A 19 -7.48 13.76 6.47
CA ARG A 19 -6.73 12.64 7.01
C ARG A 19 -6.03 11.82 5.92
N ALA A 20 -6.71 11.46 4.84
CA ALA A 20 -6.14 10.69 3.74
C ALA A 20 -5.02 11.44 2.99
N ILE A 21 -5.04 12.77 3.01
CA ILE A 21 -3.99 13.60 2.41
C ILE A 21 -2.76 13.67 3.32
N LEU A 22 -2.96 13.65 4.63
CA LEU A 22 -1.90 13.74 5.63
C LEU A 22 -1.29 12.37 5.98
N GLU A 23 -1.95 11.27 5.64
CA GLU A 23 -1.39 9.93 5.86
C GLU A 23 -0.25 9.64 4.88
N PRO A 24 0.92 9.20 5.39
CA PRO A 24 2.02 8.76 4.53
C PRO A 24 1.62 7.50 3.76
N THR A 25 2.10 7.40 2.54
CA THR A 25 1.81 6.27 1.64
C THR A 25 3.09 5.81 0.92
N ILE A 26 3.00 4.71 0.20
CA ILE A 26 4.07 4.22 -0.69
C ILE A 26 4.44 5.31 -1.70
N SER A 27 5.72 5.43 -2.05
CA SER A 27 6.13 6.40 -3.06
C SER A 27 5.71 5.98 -4.48
N PRO A 28 5.54 6.93 -5.41
CA PRO A 28 5.26 6.62 -6.81
C PRO A 28 6.27 5.63 -7.43
N ASP A 29 7.55 5.79 -7.13
CA ASP A 29 8.61 4.92 -7.64
C ASP A 29 8.50 3.51 -7.04
N GLU A 30 8.31 3.40 -5.73
CA GLU A 30 8.14 2.11 -5.05
C GLU A 30 6.88 1.38 -5.51
N LEU A 31 5.77 2.10 -5.72
CA LEU A 31 4.55 1.51 -6.26
C LEU A 31 4.78 0.98 -7.67
N SER A 32 5.51 1.70 -8.52
CA SER A 32 5.84 1.27 -9.88
C SER A 32 6.74 0.02 -9.87
N ILE A 33 7.78 0.00 -9.04
CA ILE A 33 8.70 -1.14 -8.92
C ILE A 33 8.02 -2.39 -8.36
N SER A 34 7.12 -2.21 -7.39
CA SER A 34 6.40 -3.31 -6.76
C SER A 34 5.19 -3.80 -7.55
N SER A 35 4.71 -3.02 -8.51
CA SER A 35 3.64 -3.46 -9.41
C SER A 35 4.14 -4.53 -10.38
N LEU A 36 3.42 -5.66 -10.46
CA LEU A 36 3.76 -6.75 -11.37
C LEU A 36 2.81 -6.75 -12.57
N HIS A 37 3.38 -6.50 -13.76
CA HIS A 37 2.64 -6.56 -15.02
C HIS A 37 2.79 -7.95 -15.65
N MET A 38 1.68 -8.51 -16.12
CA MET A 38 1.65 -9.82 -16.76
C MET A 38 0.79 -9.78 -18.00
N GLU A 39 1.20 -10.53 -19.04
CA GLU A 39 0.47 -10.67 -20.30
C GLU A 39 0.59 -12.10 -20.84
N ILE A 40 -0.34 -12.48 -21.71
CA ILE A 40 -0.34 -13.79 -22.39
C ILE A 40 0.92 -13.93 -23.23
N ASN A 41 1.52 -15.12 -23.26
CA ASN A 41 2.80 -15.48 -23.88
C ASN A 41 4.04 -14.85 -23.24
N GLN A 42 3.91 -14.20 -22.09
CA GLN A 42 5.07 -13.73 -21.33
C GLN A 42 5.83 -14.94 -20.75
N GLU A 43 7.16 -14.90 -20.85
CA GLU A 43 8.04 -15.85 -20.17
C GLU A 43 8.11 -15.46 -18.67
N MET A 44 7.63 -16.35 -17.83
CA MET A 44 7.60 -16.23 -16.38
C MET A 44 7.42 -17.60 -15.76
N ALA A 45 8.33 -18.02 -14.91
CA ALA A 45 8.15 -19.28 -14.18
C ALA A 45 7.03 -19.13 -13.13
N GLN A 46 6.26 -20.22 -12.96
CA GLN A 46 5.18 -20.24 -11.97
C GLN A 46 5.69 -19.96 -10.54
N GLU A 47 6.86 -20.48 -10.20
CA GLU A 47 7.51 -20.28 -8.90
C GLU A 47 7.88 -18.81 -8.66
N ASP A 48 8.29 -18.09 -9.70
CA ASP A 48 8.60 -16.67 -9.63
C ASP A 48 7.34 -15.86 -9.33
N LEU A 49 6.21 -16.18 -9.99
CA LEU A 49 4.93 -15.56 -9.68
C LEU A 49 4.51 -15.83 -8.24
N ILE A 50 4.63 -17.07 -7.75
CA ILE A 50 4.28 -17.44 -6.37
C ILE A 50 5.13 -16.65 -5.36
N SER A 51 6.43 -16.54 -5.62
CA SER A 51 7.34 -15.77 -4.76
C SER A 51 6.98 -14.28 -4.74
N ARG A 52 6.68 -13.70 -5.90
CA ARG A 52 6.24 -12.31 -6.01
C ARG A 52 4.90 -12.05 -5.33
N LEU A 53 3.95 -12.98 -5.40
CA LEU A 53 2.67 -12.86 -4.69
C LEU A 53 2.88 -12.79 -3.17
N ALA A 54 3.76 -13.62 -2.64
CA ALA A 54 4.09 -13.59 -1.22
C ALA A 54 4.77 -12.27 -0.82
N GLU A 55 5.73 -11.76 -1.63
CA GLU A 55 6.37 -10.45 -1.43
C GLU A 55 5.36 -9.29 -1.48
N LEU A 56 4.39 -9.36 -2.39
CA LEU A 56 3.30 -8.38 -2.51
C LEU A 56 2.26 -8.48 -1.38
N GLY A 57 2.40 -9.48 -0.49
CA GLY A 57 1.54 -9.68 0.68
C GLY A 57 0.24 -10.41 0.40
N TYR A 58 0.13 -11.13 -0.75
CA TYR A 58 -1.02 -12.00 -1.00
C TYR A 58 -0.96 -13.25 -0.13
N GLU A 59 -2.09 -13.67 0.41
CA GLU A 59 -2.21 -14.85 1.26
C GLU A 59 -2.52 -16.10 0.43
N ARG A 60 -1.85 -17.21 0.77
CA ARG A 60 -2.09 -18.47 0.07
C ARG A 60 -3.22 -19.24 0.72
N ASP A 61 -4.28 -19.47 -0.05
CA ASP A 61 -5.47 -20.22 0.35
C ASP A 61 -5.69 -21.47 -0.51
N PRO A 62 -6.38 -22.50 -0.02
CA PRO A 62 -6.77 -23.65 -0.82
C PRO A 62 -7.68 -23.28 -2.01
N MET A 63 -8.49 -22.24 -1.87
CA MET A 63 -9.39 -21.72 -2.89
C MET A 63 -9.52 -20.21 -2.74
N VAL A 64 -9.55 -19.51 -3.87
CA VAL A 64 -9.63 -18.05 -3.90
C VAL A 64 -11.09 -17.60 -3.73
N GLU A 65 -11.39 -16.93 -2.62
CA GLU A 65 -12.71 -16.39 -2.29
C GLU A 65 -12.65 -14.90 -1.91
N GLU A 66 -11.53 -14.45 -1.36
CA GLU A 66 -11.35 -13.08 -0.86
C GLU A 66 -10.26 -12.32 -1.64
N ILE A 67 -10.44 -11.00 -1.75
CA ILE A 67 -9.45 -10.11 -2.37
C ILE A 67 -8.13 -10.19 -1.57
N GLY A 68 -7.01 -10.29 -2.29
CA GLY A 68 -5.69 -10.41 -1.69
C GLY A 68 -5.27 -11.84 -1.40
N SER A 69 -6.07 -12.85 -1.82
CA SER A 69 -5.71 -14.26 -1.72
C SER A 69 -5.25 -14.84 -3.07
N PHE A 70 -4.49 -15.95 -3.01
CA PHE A 70 -4.14 -16.75 -4.17
C PHE A 70 -4.13 -18.25 -3.86
N SER A 71 -4.35 -19.07 -4.88
CA SER A 71 -4.22 -20.53 -4.77
C SER A 71 -3.42 -21.10 -5.94
N VAL A 72 -2.76 -22.24 -5.70
CA VAL A 72 -1.93 -22.93 -6.70
C VAL A 72 -2.40 -24.36 -6.85
N ARG A 73 -2.70 -24.76 -8.10
CA ARG A 73 -3.15 -26.13 -8.42
C ARG A 73 -2.52 -26.58 -9.74
N GLY A 74 -1.47 -27.42 -9.65
CA GLY A 74 -0.70 -27.80 -10.84
C GLY A 74 -0.12 -26.57 -11.55
N GLY A 75 -0.30 -26.49 -12.87
CA GLY A 75 0.10 -25.31 -13.66
C GLY A 75 -0.84 -24.13 -13.60
N ILE A 76 -1.73 -24.03 -12.60
CA ILE A 76 -2.71 -22.97 -12.47
C ILE A 76 -2.46 -22.17 -11.21
N VAL A 77 -2.46 -20.82 -11.33
CA VAL A 77 -2.46 -19.88 -10.24
C VAL A 77 -3.73 -19.04 -10.31
N ASP A 78 -4.59 -19.17 -9.32
CA ASP A 78 -5.76 -18.33 -9.14
C ASP A 78 -5.41 -17.19 -8.17
N ILE A 79 -5.78 -15.96 -8.50
CA ILE A 79 -5.46 -14.76 -7.70
C ILE A 79 -6.69 -13.86 -7.65
N PHE A 80 -6.96 -13.23 -6.50
CA PHE A 80 -7.96 -12.15 -6.43
C PHE A 80 -7.28 -10.80 -6.21
N PRO A 81 -6.93 -10.09 -7.29
CA PRO A 81 -6.21 -8.82 -7.22
C PRO A 81 -7.09 -7.67 -6.71
N TYR A 82 -6.44 -6.63 -6.14
CA TYR A 82 -7.11 -5.37 -5.79
C TYR A 82 -7.52 -4.52 -7.00
N THR A 83 -7.07 -4.90 -8.19
CA THR A 83 -7.27 -4.16 -9.44
C THR A 83 -8.48 -4.62 -10.24
N THR A 84 -9.10 -5.75 -9.88
CA THR A 84 -10.18 -6.39 -10.64
C THR A 84 -11.39 -6.67 -9.76
N GLU A 85 -12.58 -6.69 -10.36
CA GLU A 85 -13.83 -7.05 -9.67
C GLU A 85 -13.97 -8.57 -9.46
N ASN A 86 -13.32 -9.37 -10.29
CA ASN A 86 -13.36 -10.82 -10.24
C ASN A 86 -11.95 -11.39 -10.10
N PRO A 87 -11.79 -12.54 -9.46
CA PRO A 87 -10.50 -13.22 -9.42
C PRO A 87 -10.04 -13.62 -10.81
N ILE A 88 -8.74 -13.80 -10.95
CA ILE A 88 -8.04 -14.11 -12.19
C ILE A 88 -7.39 -15.47 -12.07
N ARG A 89 -7.56 -16.28 -13.09
CA ARG A 89 -6.90 -17.57 -13.29
C ARG A 89 -5.80 -17.43 -14.33
N ILE A 90 -4.58 -17.79 -13.98
CA ILE A 90 -3.42 -17.82 -14.84
C ILE A 90 -3.03 -19.26 -15.07
N GLU A 91 -2.98 -19.70 -16.31
CA GLU A 91 -2.55 -21.03 -16.70
C GLU A 91 -1.15 -20.95 -17.28
N PHE A 92 -0.26 -21.84 -16.83
CA PHE A 92 1.12 -21.92 -17.28
C PHE A 92 1.34 -23.16 -18.17
N PHE A 93 2.11 -22.96 -19.24
CA PHE A 93 2.68 -24.04 -20.02
C PHE A 93 4.21 -23.93 -20.01
N GLY A 94 4.89 -24.78 -19.22
CA GLY A 94 6.30 -24.58 -18.89
C GLY A 94 6.49 -23.24 -18.18
N ASP A 95 7.42 -22.44 -18.66
CA ASP A 95 7.76 -21.12 -18.12
C ASP A 95 7.04 -19.97 -18.86
N PHE A 96 5.88 -20.26 -19.49
CA PHE A 96 5.11 -19.26 -20.21
C PHE A 96 3.69 -19.16 -19.67
N ILE A 97 3.15 -17.94 -19.63
CA ILE A 97 1.75 -17.67 -19.35
C ILE A 97 0.94 -18.04 -20.59
N GLU A 98 0.23 -19.17 -20.54
CA GLU A 98 -0.59 -19.66 -21.66
C GLU A 98 -1.92 -18.90 -21.77
N SER A 99 -2.57 -18.64 -20.63
CA SER A 99 -3.82 -17.93 -20.59
C SER A 99 -4.03 -17.15 -19.30
N ILE A 100 -4.76 -16.03 -19.40
CA ILE A 100 -5.24 -15.23 -18.27
C ILE A 100 -6.75 -15.08 -18.42
N ARG A 101 -7.54 -15.48 -17.40
CA ARG A 101 -9.01 -15.42 -17.45
C ARG A 101 -9.58 -14.93 -16.14
N SER A 102 -10.59 -14.09 -16.18
CA SER A 102 -11.42 -13.82 -15.01
C SER A 102 -12.37 -14.99 -14.76
N PHE A 103 -12.69 -15.25 -13.50
CA PHE A 103 -13.64 -16.31 -13.14
C PHE A 103 -14.56 -15.87 -11.97
N SER A 104 -15.68 -16.57 -11.82
CA SER A 104 -16.65 -16.32 -10.75
C SER A 104 -16.27 -17.07 -9.49
N VAL A 105 -16.22 -16.38 -8.35
CA VAL A 105 -16.01 -16.97 -7.02
C VAL A 105 -17.11 -18.04 -6.74
N ALA A 106 -18.37 -17.73 -7.05
CA ALA A 106 -19.50 -18.56 -6.67
C ALA A 106 -19.53 -19.96 -7.33
N ASN A 107 -19.01 -20.08 -8.57
CA ASN A 107 -19.08 -21.35 -9.31
C ASN A 107 -17.74 -21.76 -9.95
N GLN A 108 -16.68 -20.99 -9.74
CA GLN A 108 -15.31 -21.24 -10.21
C GLN A 108 -15.17 -21.35 -11.75
N ARG A 109 -16.17 -20.84 -12.50
CA ARG A 109 -16.18 -20.87 -13.96
C ARG A 109 -15.58 -19.59 -14.56
N SER A 110 -14.82 -19.73 -15.62
CA SER A 110 -14.28 -18.60 -16.38
C SER A 110 -15.41 -17.72 -16.94
N ILE A 111 -15.20 -16.41 -16.85
CA ILE A 111 -16.12 -15.36 -17.32
C ILE A 111 -15.60 -14.77 -18.64
N ALA A 112 -14.35 -14.32 -18.66
CA ALA A 112 -13.75 -13.65 -19.81
C ALA A 112 -12.23 -13.89 -19.88
N THR A 113 -11.67 -13.80 -21.08
CA THR A 113 -10.23 -13.76 -21.30
C THR A 113 -9.71 -12.34 -21.05
N VAL A 114 -8.51 -12.24 -20.47
CA VAL A 114 -7.81 -11.00 -20.16
C VAL A 114 -6.45 -11.06 -20.83
N ASP A 115 -6.12 -10.12 -21.70
CA ASP A 115 -4.85 -10.16 -22.42
C ASP A 115 -3.66 -9.79 -21.53
N ARG A 116 -3.87 -8.87 -20.58
CA ARG A 116 -2.87 -8.36 -19.64
C ARG A 116 -3.50 -7.92 -18.33
N MET A 117 -2.72 -8.00 -17.25
CA MET A 117 -3.15 -7.55 -15.94
C MET A 117 -1.98 -6.95 -15.15
N THR A 118 -2.32 -6.25 -14.09
CA THR A 118 -1.35 -5.71 -13.12
C THR A 118 -1.74 -6.14 -11.72
N LEU A 119 -0.78 -6.72 -11.00
CA LEU A 119 -0.89 -6.94 -9.56
C LEU A 119 -0.29 -5.76 -8.81
N LEU A 120 -1.02 -5.27 -7.83
CA LEU A 120 -0.57 -4.24 -6.91
C LEU A 120 -0.21 -4.87 -5.56
N PRO A 121 0.72 -4.30 -4.80
CA PRO A 121 0.98 -4.73 -3.44
C PRO A 121 -0.29 -4.60 -2.58
N ARG A 122 -0.47 -5.55 -1.68
CA ARG A 122 -1.58 -5.56 -0.72
C ARG A 122 -1.48 -4.42 0.29
N ARG A 123 -0.25 -4.00 0.57
CA ARG A 123 0.05 -3.01 1.60
C ARG A 123 0.76 -1.81 1.02
N GLU A 124 0.58 -0.68 1.68
CA GLU A 124 1.31 0.55 1.38
C GLU A 124 2.70 0.57 2.01
N SER A 125 2.97 -0.29 2.99
CA SER A 125 4.30 -0.52 3.51
C SER A 125 4.90 -1.79 2.91
N LEU A 126 5.99 -1.65 2.18
CA LEU A 126 6.75 -2.75 1.57
C LEU A 126 7.90 -3.25 2.47
N LEU A 127 7.85 -2.96 3.77
CA LEU A 127 8.84 -3.46 4.72
C LEU A 127 8.87 -4.99 4.71
N THR A 128 10.04 -5.52 4.42
CA THR A 128 10.32 -6.95 4.59
C THR A 128 10.64 -7.25 6.06
N ILE A 129 10.44 -8.50 6.46
CA ILE A 129 10.82 -8.97 7.81
C ILE A 129 12.31 -8.67 8.08
N ALA A 130 13.19 -8.91 7.10
CA ALA A 130 14.62 -8.67 7.24
C ALA A 130 14.97 -7.18 7.43
N GLU A 131 14.22 -6.28 6.82
CA GLU A 131 14.37 -4.84 7.04
C GLU A 131 13.85 -4.42 8.41
N LEU A 132 12.74 -4.98 8.83
CA LEU A 132 12.18 -4.77 10.17
C LEU A 132 13.19 -5.21 11.24
N ASP A 133 13.73 -6.43 11.15
CA ASP A 133 14.72 -6.97 12.08
C ASP A 133 15.97 -6.09 12.13
N LYS A 134 16.56 -5.76 10.97
CA LYS A 134 17.75 -4.90 10.86
C LYS A 134 17.54 -3.53 11.47
N TYR A 135 16.34 -3.08 11.51
CA TYR A 135 16.00 -1.79 12.07
C TYR A 135 15.78 -1.89 13.59
N MET A 136 15.08 -2.92 14.02
CA MET A 136 14.90 -3.21 15.44
C MET A 136 16.24 -3.27 16.16
N GLU A 137 17.28 -3.87 15.54
CA GLU A 137 18.64 -3.94 16.08
C GLU A 137 19.28 -2.57 16.37
N LYS A 138 18.79 -1.49 15.75
CA LYS A 138 19.35 -0.13 15.90
C LYS A 138 18.66 0.68 17.00
N LEU A 139 17.52 0.21 17.48
CA LEU A 139 16.77 0.91 18.52
C LEU A 139 17.35 0.64 19.90
N PRO A 140 17.10 1.52 20.88
CA PRO A 140 17.38 1.24 22.28
C PRO A 140 16.71 -0.07 22.75
N GLU A 141 17.35 -0.77 23.66
CA GLU A 141 16.93 -2.10 24.14
C GLU A 141 15.48 -2.10 24.65
N ARG A 142 15.10 -1.05 25.37
CA ARG A 142 13.74 -0.85 25.86
C ARG A 142 12.72 -0.72 24.72
N ASP A 143 13.06 0.00 23.68
CA ASP A 143 12.18 0.22 22.52
C ASP A 143 12.07 -1.06 21.69
N GLN A 144 13.15 -1.84 21.58
CA GLN A 144 13.14 -3.17 20.97
C GLN A 144 12.15 -4.11 21.67
N GLU A 145 12.15 -4.17 23.00
CA GLU A 145 11.22 -5.01 23.77
C GLU A 145 9.76 -4.63 23.50
N ILE A 146 9.44 -3.33 23.57
CA ILE A 146 8.07 -2.84 23.36
C ILE A 146 7.59 -3.11 21.92
N LEU A 147 8.44 -2.85 20.94
CA LEU A 147 8.09 -3.00 19.53
C LEU A 147 8.07 -4.48 19.12
N SER A 148 8.93 -5.33 19.69
CA SER A 148 8.90 -6.78 19.45
C SER A 148 7.57 -7.41 19.89
N ASP A 149 7.03 -6.98 21.01
CA ASP A 149 5.71 -7.45 21.47
C ASP A 149 4.58 -6.91 20.57
N LYS A 150 4.68 -5.65 20.11
CA LYS A 150 3.73 -5.07 19.17
C LYS A 150 3.81 -5.74 17.79
N PHE A 151 5.00 -6.02 17.27
CA PHE A 151 5.24 -6.59 15.94
C PHE A 151 5.38 -8.12 15.92
N ARG A 152 4.97 -8.81 16.98
CA ARG A 152 5.03 -10.28 17.06
C ARG A 152 4.33 -11.02 15.91
N PHE A 153 3.42 -10.35 15.21
CA PHE A 153 2.77 -10.88 14.00
C PHE A 153 3.52 -10.48 12.71
N GLY A 154 4.73 -9.92 12.85
CA GLY A 154 5.55 -9.50 11.73
C GLY A 154 4.90 -8.38 10.92
N ILE A 155 5.03 -8.49 9.60
CA ILE A 155 4.48 -7.51 8.64
C ILE A 155 2.94 -7.44 8.62
N ASP A 156 2.24 -8.39 9.28
CA ASP A 156 0.78 -8.40 9.40
C ASP A 156 0.24 -7.61 10.60
N THR A 157 1.13 -6.95 11.34
CA THR A 157 0.73 -6.15 12.50
C THR A 157 -0.06 -4.92 12.05
N PRO A 158 -1.28 -4.72 12.54
CA PRO A 158 -2.03 -3.49 12.31
C PRO A 158 -1.27 -2.27 12.83
N GLY A 159 -1.19 -1.22 12.01
CA GLY A 159 -0.47 0.00 12.36
C GLY A 159 1.03 -0.04 12.03
N LEU A 160 1.51 -1.07 11.31
CA LEU A 160 2.90 -1.12 10.85
C LEU A 160 3.25 0.05 9.94
N GLU A 161 2.28 0.57 9.20
CA GLU A 161 2.42 1.72 8.30
C GLU A 161 2.92 2.98 9.02
N TRP A 162 2.50 3.24 10.26
CA TRP A 162 3.05 4.37 11.01
C TRP A 162 4.39 4.05 11.67
N ALA A 163 4.69 2.78 11.92
CA ALA A 163 6.01 2.38 12.38
C ALA A 163 7.09 2.62 11.30
N THR A 164 6.72 2.74 10.03
CA THR A 164 7.65 3.16 8.97
C THR A 164 8.27 4.52 9.24
N ALA A 165 7.65 5.33 10.12
CA ALA A 165 8.22 6.57 10.62
C ALA A 165 9.56 6.40 11.33
N PHE A 166 9.72 5.28 12.00
CA PHE A 166 10.98 4.93 12.63
C PHE A 166 12.04 4.55 11.58
N PHE A 167 11.62 4.06 10.41
CA PHE A 167 12.50 3.32 9.52
C PHE A 167 13.16 4.15 8.41
N ASN A 168 12.53 5.17 7.85
CA ASN A 168 13.14 5.90 6.77
C ASN A 168 12.67 7.35 6.62
N GLY A 169 13.64 8.18 6.24
CA GLY A 169 13.47 9.63 6.15
C GLY A 169 12.67 10.15 4.96
N LYS A 170 12.32 9.34 3.96
CA LYS A 170 11.56 9.82 2.80
C LYS A 170 10.17 9.20 2.81
N ARG A 171 9.16 10.04 2.90
CA ARG A 171 7.75 9.66 2.84
C ARG A 171 7.13 10.29 1.64
N SER A 172 6.17 9.59 1.10
CA SER A 172 5.31 10.12 0.05
C SER A 172 3.89 10.28 0.57
N TYR A 173 3.18 11.18 -0.06
CA TYR A 173 1.82 11.54 0.26
C TYR A 173 0.98 11.54 -1.00
N LEU A 174 -0.33 11.67 -0.87
CA LEU A 174 -1.23 11.72 -2.01
C LEU A 174 -0.80 12.76 -3.05
N PHE A 175 -0.25 13.90 -2.62
CA PHE A 175 0.20 14.96 -3.52
C PHE A 175 1.38 14.60 -4.41
N ASP A 176 2.22 13.64 -4.00
CA ASP A 176 3.34 13.16 -4.83
C ASP A 176 2.86 12.38 -6.07
N TYR A 177 1.59 11.98 -6.08
CA TYR A 177 0.93 11.30 -7.19
C TYR A 177 0.16 12.23 -8.12
N ILE A 178 0.03 13.50 -7.75
CA ILE A 178 -0.80 14.46 -8.49
C ILE A 178 0.07 15.20 -9.51
N ASP A 179 -0.37 15.18 -10.77
CA ASP A 179 0.30 15.93 -11.83
C ASP A 179 0.23 17.44 -11.58
N SER A 180 1.30 18.17 -11.94
CA SER A 180 1.36 19.64 -11.80
C SER A 180 0.26 20.38 -12.57
N ASN A 181 -0.38 19.73 -13.56
CA ASN A 181 -1.51 20.28 -14.32
C ASN A 181 -2.88 19.92 -13.72
N ALA A 182 -2.92 19.19 -12.61
CA ALA A 182 -4.18 18.84 -11.96
C ALA A 182 -4.83 20.06 -11.30
N ASN A 183 -6.16 20.11 -11.33
CA ASN A 183 -6.92 21.13 -10.61
C ASN A 183 -7.26 20.61 -9.21
N LEU A 184 -6.87 21.35 -8.19
CA LEU A 184 -7.22 21.09 -6.80
C LEU A 184 -8.41 21.96 -6.39
N TYR A 185 -9.47 21.34 -5.89
CA TYR A 185 -10.64 22.02 -5.36
C TYR A 185 -10.75 21.77 -3.85
N LEU A 186 -10.65 22.82 -3.06
CA LEU A 186 -10.84 22.75 -1.61
C LEU A 186 -12.32 23.06 -1.30
N LEU A 187 -13.03 22.07 -0.78
CA LEU A 187 -14.39 22.22 -0.32
C LEU A 187 -14.37 22.67 1.15
N GLU A 188 -15.02 23.79 1.43
CA GLU A 188 -15.12 24.37 2.78
C GLU A 188 -13.74 24.58 3.47
N PRO A 189 -12.86 25.44 2.92
CA PRO A 189 -11.48 25.59 3.39
C PRO A 189 -11.34 25.89 4.89
N GLY A 190 -12.35 26.54 5.48
CA GLY A 190 -12.39 26.81 6.92
C GLY A 190 -12.49 25.54 7.76
N LEU A 191 -13.35 24.59 7.35
CA LEU A 191 -13.47 23.29 8.02
C LEU A 191 -12.23 22.43 7.80
N LEU A 192 -11.66 22.45 6.58
CA LEU A 192 -10.42 21.70 6.30
C LEU A 192 -9.29 22.18 7.22
N ARG A 193 -9.16 23.48 7.46
CA ARG A 193 -8.16 24.03 8.40
C ARG A 193 -8.42 23.54 9.82
N SER A 194 -9.65 23.66 10.31
CA SER A 194 -10.01 23.19 11.66
C SER A 194 -9.70 21.70 11.85
N GLU A 195 -10.03 20.88 10.85
CA GLU A 195 -9.74 19.45 10.89
C GLU A 195 -8.23 19.14 10.87
N CYS A 196 -7.43 19.93 10.15
CA CYS A 196 -5.97 19.82 10.20
C CYS A 196 -5.43 20.16 11.60
N ASP A 197 -5.94 21.22 12.22
CA ASP A 197 -5.53 21.65 13.55
C ASP A 197 -5.93 20.59 14.59
N ASP A 198 -7.17 20.09 14.54
CA ASP A 198 -7.68 19.03 15.43
C ASP A 198 -6.88 17.73 15.31
N LEU A 199 -6.50 17.33 14.09
CA LEU A 199 -5.65 16.15 13.85
C LEU A 199 -4.24 16.36 14.41
N THR A 200 -3.69 17.56 14.23
CA THR A 200 -2.38 17.92 14.76
C THR A 200 -2.36 17.82 16.28
N ASP A 201 -3.34 18.44 16.94
CA ASP A 201 -3.49 18.39 18.39
C ASP A 201 -3.68 16.94 18.89
N MET A 202 -4.45 16.12 18.16
CA MET A 202 -4.63 14.71 18.49
C MET A 202 -3.29 13.95 18.41
N PHE A 203 -2.48 14.17 17.38
CA PHE A 203 -1.18 13.50 17.23
C PHE A 203 -0.17 13.96 18.28
N GLU A 204 -0.13 15.24 18.60
CA GLU A 204 0.72 15.77 19.66
C GLU A 204 0.35 15.17 21.03
N ASN A 205 -0.94 15.11 21.33
CA ASN A 205 -1.44 14.50 22.57
C ASN A 205 -1.12 12.99 22.65
N CYS A 206 -1.30 12.25 21.55
CA CYS A 206 -0.92 10.84 21.50
C CYS A 206 0.58 10.64 21.70
N HIS A 207 1.41 11.49 21.07
CA HIS A 207 2.86 11.45 21.23
C HIS A 207 3.28 11.73 22.68
N GLU A 208 2.70 12.72 23.34
CA GLU A 208 2.96 13.05 24.74
C GLU A 208 2.62 11.86 25.67
N GLN A 209 1.49 11.18 25.42
CA GLN A 209 1.08 10.02 26.21
C GLN A 209 2.02 8.81 26.03
N GLU A 210 2.57 8.63 24.84
CA GLU A 210 3.46 7.51 24.53
C GLU A 210 4.94 7.81 24.89
N ARG A 211 5.32 9.10 24.98
CA ARG A 211 6.70 9.56 25.15
C ARG A 211 7.41 8.93 26.35
N GLU A 212 6.71 8.68 27.44
CA GLU A 212 7.30 8.07 28.65
C GLU A 212 7.62 6.57 28.49
N LYS A 213 7.03 5.93 27.48
CA LYS A 213 7.20 4.49 27.21
C LYS A 213 8.47 4.21 26.42
N TYR A 214 8.83 5.10 25.48
CA TYR A 214 9.93 4.93 24.53
C TYR A 214 11.11 5.82 24.88
N GLU A 215 12.33 5.36 24.56
CA GLU A 215 13.55 6.18 24.66
C GLU A 215 13.69 7.09 23.44
N GLU A 216 13.38 6.57 22.25
CA GLU A 216 13.51 7.27 20.96
C GLU A 216 12.19 7.27 20.19
N LEU A 217 11.13 7.84 20.77
CA LEU A 217 9.88 8.01 20.04
C LEU A 217 10.04 9.10 18.95
N PRO A 218 9.79 8.79 17.67
CA PRO A 218 9.82 9.78 16.60
C PRO A 218 8.85 10.91 16.88
N LYS A 219 9.27 12.14 16.61
CA LYS A 219 8.41 13.31 16.76
C LYS A 219 7.19 13.22 15.83
N PRO A 220 6.06 13.84 16.22
CA PRO A 220 4.83 13.83 15.42
C PRO A 220 5.03 14.31 13.97
N ASP A 221 5.85 15.32 13.75
CA ASP A 221 6.21 15.85 12.41
C ASP A 221 6.94 14.84 11.53
N ARG A 222 7.53 13.79 12.12
CA ARG A 222 8.09 12.66 11.38
C ARG A 222 7.06 11.60 11.05
N ILE A 223 5.94 11.55 11.75
CA ILE A 223 4.88 10.55 11.55
C ILE A 223 3.81 11.11 10.63
N TYR A 224 3.47 12.36 10.79
CA TYR A 224 2.46 13.05 9.99
C TYR A 224 3.00 14.41 9.53
N PRO A 225 2.78 14.84 8.28
CA PRO A 225 3.13 16.20 7.86
C PRO A 225 2.20 17.16 8.60
N VAL A 226 2.77 17.85 9.55
CA VAL A 226 2.03 18.79 10.38
C VAL A 226 1.88 20.10 9.63
N SER A 227 0.80 20.33 8.99
CA SER A 227 0.06 21.59 8.90
C SER A 227 -0.66 21.81 7.56
N TYR A 228 -1.77 22.55 7.61
CA TYR A 228 -2.46 23.20 6.50
C TYR A 228 -1.51 23.95 5.53
N THR A 229 -0.31 24.31 5.95
CA THR A 229 0.73 24.88 5.09
C THR A 229 1.16 23.93 3.96
N HIS A 230 1.11 22.62 4.16
CA HIS A 230 1.35 21.63 3.10
C HIS A 230 0.24 21.67 2.04
N LEU A 231 -1.02 21.72 2.46
CA LEU A 231 -2.16 21.92 1.56
C LEU A 231 -2.02 23.24 0.80
N ARG A 232 -1.62 24.31 1.48
CA ARG A 232 -1.48 25.65 0.90
C ARG A 232 -0.33 25.77 -0.09
N ALA A 233 0.72 24.99 0.05
CA ALA A 233 1.85 24.96 -0.90
C ALA A 233 1.43 24.46 -2.30
N HIS A 234 0.33 23.72 -2.37
CA HIS A 234 -0.27 23.19 -3.61
C HIS A 234 -1.50 24.00 -4.08
N GLU A 235 -1.93 25.03 -3.34
CA GLU A 235 -2.93 25.98 -3.81
C GLU A 235 -2.34 26.81 -4.96
N THR A 236 -2.72 26.49 -6.17
CA THR A 236 -2.60 27.45 -7.27
C THR A 236 -3.68 28.51 -7.03
N VAL A 237 -3.28 29.68 -6.53
CA VAL A 237 -4.17 30.84 -6.41
C VAL A 237 -4.61 31.20 -7.83
N LEU A 238 -5.88 30.94 -8.13
CA LEU A 238 -6.58 31.52 -9.27
C LEU A 238 -6.92 32.98 -8.98
#